data_a965a15bc60d2172a54e024585e995ee
#
_entry.id   a965a15bc60d2172a54e024585e995ee
#
_cell.length_a   1.000
_cell.length_b   1.000
_cell.length_c   1.000
_cell.angle_alpha   90.00
_cell.angle_beta   90.00
_cell.angle_gamma   90.00
#
_symmetry.space_group_name_H-M   'P 1'
#
loop_
_entity.id
_entity.type
_entity.pdbx_description
1 polymer ?
#
loop_
_entity_poly.entity_id
_entity_poly.type
_entity_poly.pdbx_seq_one_letter_code
_entity_poly.pdbx_strand_id
1 'polypeptide(L)'
;FGAVAGGRVLNGINLRRYIEKELKIRDKDARVVPLLLNGPQKKLYDALAAQNRAGKPMRAIVLKARQMGFSTLAEAMIFKRTATRKNVRSGIVAHKEESAANLFRMSKLFYEELPDPLKPRLKTSNARELVFDGTKGEGLKSTIRVMTAGGQGIGRSDTFQNLHLSEFAFWPGDKKMTLAGLLQAVPDR
;
A
#
# COMPACT_ATOMS: atom_id res chain seq x y z
N PHE A 1 8.20 -28.29 0.60
CA PHE A 1 7.12 -28.15 1.61
C PHE A 1 7.37 -26.87 2.40
N GLY A 2 6.64 -25.77 2.20
CA GLY A 2 6.71 -24.64 3.11
C GLY A 2 6.21 -23.29 2.63
N ALA A 3 6.20 -22.99 1.35
CA ALA A 3 5.89 -21.63 0.89
C ALA A 3 4.39 -21.37 0.66
N VAL A 4 3.55 -22.37 0.60
CA VAL A 4 2.10 -22.23 0.32
C VAL A 4 1.26 -22.11 1.58
N ALA A 5 1.76 -22.55 2.72
CA ALA A 5 1.03 -22.46 4.00
C ALA A 5 0.92 -21.03 4.54
N GLY A 6 1.86 -20.13 4.23
CA GLY A 6 1.86 -18.76 4.70
C GLY A 6 0.70 -17.89 4.18
N GLY A 7 0.30 -18.06 2.92
CA GLY A 7 -0.74 -17.22 2.32
C GLY A 7 -2.15 -17.43 2.90
N ARG A 8 -2.50 -18.65 3.32
CA ARG A 8 -3.80 -18.94 3.96
C ARG A 8 -3.90 -18.42 5.39
N VAL A 9 -2.83 -18.52 6.16
CA VAL A 9 -2.80 -18.06 7.55
C VAL A 9 -2.94 -16.53 7.62
N LEU A 10 -2.33 -15.79 6.69
CA LEU A 10 -2.36 -14.33 6.68
C LEU A 10 -3.68 -13.74 6.22
N ASN A 11 -4.46 -14.44 5.39
CA ASN A 11 -5.79 -13.97 4.97
C ASN A 11 -6.83 -13.95 6.11
N GLY A 12 -6.66 -14.76 7.14
CA GLY A 12 -7.52 -14.79 8.34
C GLY A 12 -7.12 -13.79 9.43
N ILE A 13 -5.91 -13.21 9.36
CA ILE A 13 -5.47 -12.25 10.38
C ILE A 13 -6.14 -10.89 10.16
N ASN A 14 -6.74 -10.36 11.24
CA ASN A 14 -7.27 -8.99 11.25
C ASN A 14 -6.17 -8.02 10.75
N LEU A 15 -6.54 -7.13 9.81
CA LEU A 15 -5.62 -6.20 9.16
C LEU A 15 -4.85 -5.33 10.19
N ARG A 16 -5.54 -4.81 11.21
CA ARG A 16 -4.91 -4.01 12.26
C ARG A 16 -3.91 -4.83 13.06
N ARG A 17 -4.29 -6.04 13.46
CA ARG A 17 -3.38 -6.95 14.20
C ARG A 17 -2.13 -7.27 13.40
N TYR A 18 -2.27 -7.49 12.09
CA TYR A 18 -1.12 -7.69 11.22
C TYR A 18 -0.21 -6.46 11.19
N ILE A 19 -0.79 -5.26 11.02
CA ILE A 19 -0.02 -4.01 10.99
C ILE A 19 0.75 -3.82 12.30
N GLU A 20 0.06 -3.89 13.44
CA GLU A 20 0.65 -3.59 14.75
C GLU A 20 1.64 -4.67 15.22
N LYS A 21 1.51 -5.92 14.77
CA LYS A 21 2.36 -7.03 15.18
C LYS A 21 3.55 -7.26 14.25
N GLU A 22 3.33 -7.16 12.94
CA GLU A 22 4.32 -7.63 11.96
C GLU A 22 5.05 -6.48 11.25
N LEU A 23 4.47 -5.27 11.19
CA LEU A 23 5.10 -4.17 10.48
C LEU A 23 5.89 -3.25 11.41
N LYS A 24 7.02 -2.78 10.90
CA LYS A 24 7.89 -1.85 11.62
C LYS A 24 8.08 -0.56 10.82
N ILE A 25 8.32 0.52 11.51
CA ILE A 25 8.63 1.83 10.95
C ILE A 25 9.94 2.36 11.52
N ARG A 26 10.54 3.31 10.82
CA ARG A 26 11.63 4.12 11.38
C ARG A 26 11.03 5.30 12.11
N ASP A 27 11.34 5.43 13.41
CA ASP A 27 10.92 6.57 14.23
C ASP A 27 11.79 7.83 13.95
N LYS A 28 11.51 8.92 14.67
CA LYS A 28 12.26 10.18 14.53
C LYS A 28 13.71 10.08 14.99
N ASP A 29 14.02 9.12 15.86
CA ASP A 29 15.37 8.84 16.37
C ASP A 29 16.10 7.81 15.49
N ALA A 30 15.60 7.56 14.28
CA ALA A 30 16.12 6.59 13.31
C ALA A 30 16.08 5.12 13.77
N ARG A 31 15.35 4.79 14.85
CA ARG A 31 15.19 3.42 15.34
C ARG A 31 14.08 2.71 14.59
N VAL A 32 14.25 1.43 14.33
CA VAL A 32 13.20 0.57 13.77
C VAL A 32 12.33 0.05 14.91
N VAL A 33 11.06 0.45 14.90
CA VAL A 33 10.10 0.15 15.96
C VAL A 33 8.80 -0.42 15.39
N PRO A 34 8.01 -1.19 16.17
CA PRO A 34 6.69 -1.66 15.74
C PRO A 34 5.78 -0.52 15.31
N LEU A 35 4.99 -0.73 14.25
CA LEU A 35 3.99 0.23 13.78
C LEU A 35 2.73 0.13 14.65
N LEU A 36 2.70 0.85 15.75
CA LEU A 36 1.51 0.99 16.59
C LEU A 36 0.65 2.16 16.10
N LEU A 37 -0.62 1.91 15.82
CA LEU A 37 -1.53 2.94 15.31
C LEU A 37 -1.84 3.98 16.39
N ASN A 38 -1.62 5.26 16.07
CA ASN A 38 -2.02 6.39 16.90
C ASN A 38 -3.54 6.65 16.83
N GLY A 39 -4.05 7.57 17.64
CA GLY A 39 -5.47 7.89 17.72
C GLY A 39 -6.11 8.25 16.36
N PRO A 40 -5.56 9.23 15.60
CA PRO A 40 -6.03 9.56 14.26
C PRO A 40 -6.01 8.39 13.29
N GLN A 41 -4.96 7.58 13.27
CA GLN A 41 -4.86 6.40 12.42
C GLN A 41 -5.92 5.35 12.77
N LYS A 42 -6.20 5.13 14.07
CA LYS A 42 -7.27 4.24 14.51
C LYS A 42 -8.63 4.69 14.01
N LYS A 43 -8.95 5.99 14.11
CA LYS A 43 -10.21 6.54 13.60
C LYS A 43 -10.38 6.31 12.09
N LEU A 44 -9.34 6.58 11.30
CA LEU A 44 -9.40 6.31 9.85
C LEU A 44 -9.53 4.81 9.55
N TYR A 45 -8.75 3.98 10.25
CA TYR A 45 -8.84 2.53 10.10
C TYR A 45 -10.26 2.01 10.39
N ASP A 46 -10.88 2.45 11.48
CA ASP A 46 -12.20 2.00 11.90
C ASP A 46 -13.28 2.41 10.88
N ALA A 47 -13.16 3.63 10.31
CA ALA A 47 -14.06 4.10 9.25
C ALA A 47 -13.93 3.25 7.97
N LEU A 48 -12.70 2.94 7.53
CA LEU A 48 -12.44 2.07 6.38
C LEU A 48 -12.88 0.63 6.64
N ALA A 49 -12.65 0.12 7.84
CA ALA A 49 -13.09 -1.21 8.24
C ALA A 49 -14.63 -1.33 8.27
N ALA A 50 -15.34 -0.27 8.64
CA ALA A 50 -16.80 -0.21 8.59
C ALA A 50 -17.30 -0.29 7.13
N GLN A 51 -16.69 0.43 6.19
CA GLN A 51 -17.01 0.30 4.76
C GLN A 51 -16.84 -1.14 4.27
N ASN A 52 -15.71 -1.76 4.61
CA ASN A 52 -15.44 -3.14 4.21
C ASN A 52 -16.45 -4.15 4.80
N ARG A 53 -16.83 -3.98 6.08
CA ARG A 53 -17.86 -4.83 6.71
C ARG A 53 -19.22 -4.67 6.04
N ALA A 54 -19.53 -3.48 5.54
CA ALA A 54 -20.74 -3.19 4.78
C ALA A 54 -20.69 -3.66 3.31
N GLY A 55 -19.65 -4.42 2.91
CA GLY A 55 -19.46 -4.88 1.54
C GLY A 55 -19.09 -3.75 0.54
N LYS A 56 -18.73 -2.57 1.04
CA LYS A 56 -18.39 -1.42 0.21
C LYS A 56 -16.87 -1.35 -0.05
N PRO A 57 -16.44 -0.79 -1.19
CA PRO A 57 -15.03 -0.47 -1.41
C PRO A 57 -14.51 0.48 -0.33
N MET A 58 -13.30 0.23 0.16
CA MET A 58 -12.66 1.15 1.12
C MET A 58 -12.16 2.39 0.38
N ARG A 59 -12.90 3.49 0.49
CA ARG A 59 -12.54 4.78 -0.13
C ARG A 59 -12.59 5.87 0.93
N ALA A 60 -11.55 6.70 0.98
CA ALA A 60 -11.50 7.86 1.87
C ALA A 60 -10.78 9.04 1.22
N ILE A 61 -11.28 10.22 1.49
CA ILE A 61 -10.58 11.49 1.30
C ILE A 61 -10.21 11.98 2.70
N VAL A 62 -8.90 12.19 2.91
CA VAL A 62 -8.39 12.58 4.22
C VAL A 62 -7.84 14.00 4.15
N LEU A 63 -8.57 14.93 4.73
CA LEU A 63 -8.06 16.28 5.01
C LEU A 63 -7.34 16.24 6.36
N LYS A 64 -6.06 16.59 6.37
CA LYS A 64 -5.22 16.38 7.55
C LYS A 64 -4.15 17.46 7.72
N ALA A 65 -3.75 17.71 8.96
CA ALA A 65 -2.49 18.37 9.25
C ALA A 65 -1.28 17.49 8.90
N ARG A 66 -0.09 18.09 8.88
CA ARG A 66 1.16 17.35 8.66
C ARG A 66 1.43 16.35 9.81
N GLN A 67 2.19 15.31 9.52
CA GLN A 67 2.75 14.34 10.47
C GLN A 67 1.73 13.54 11.31
N MET A 68 0.50 13.38 10.85
CA MET A 68 -0.50 12.56 11.54
C MET A 68 -0.40 11.05 11.23
N GLY A 69 0.55 10.64 10.38
CA GLY A 69 0.83 9.23 10.08
C GLY A 69 -0.18 8.56 9.12
N PHE A 70 -1.09 9.30 8.48
CA PHE A 70 -2.09 8.71 7.59
C PHE A 70 -1.48 8.02 6.37
N SER A 71 -0.42 8.60 5.78
CA SER A 71 0.29 7.96 4.67
C SER A 71 0.93 6.64 5.11
N THR A 72 1.51 6.59 6.32
CA THR A 72 2.06 5.35 6.87
C THR A 72 0.99 4.27 7.03
N LEU A 73 -0.21 4.62 7.51
CA LEU A 73 -1.33 3.69 7.58
C LEU A 73 -1.76 3.21 6.20
N ALA A 74 -1.90 4.12 5.22
CA ALA A 74 -2.28 3.75 3.85
C ALA A 74 -1.27 2.77 3.23
N GLU A 75 0.04 3.06 3.36
CA GLU A 75 1.11 2.17 2.90
C GLU A 75 1.07 0.81 3.59
N ALA A 76 0.86 0.76 4.90
CA ALA A 76 0.76 -0.48 5.65
C ALA A 76 -0.44 -1.35 5.20
N MET A 77 -1.60 -0.73 4.95
CA MET A 77 -2.79 -1.41 4.45
C MET A 77 -2.57 -1.96 3.04
N ILE A 78 -2.00 -1.16 2.15
CA ILE A 78 -1.65 -1.54 0.77
C ILE A 78 -0.63 -2.67 0.80
N PHE A 79 0.45 -2.52 1.57
CA PHE A 79 1.49 -3.52 1.68
C PHE A 79 0.91 -4.87 2.12
N LYS A 80 0.15 -4.90 3.22
CA LYS A 80 -0.47 -6.15 3.70
C LYS A 80 -1.32 -6.81 2.61
N ARG A 81 -2.17 -6.06 1.92
CA ARG A 81 -3.03 -6.63 0.87
C ARG A 81 -2.21 -7.21 -0.29
N THR A 82 -1.17 -6.49 -0.71
CA THR A 82 -0.35 -6.88 -1.85
C THR A 82 0.60 -8.03 -1.50
N ALA A 83 1.15 -8.02 -0.29
CA ALA A 83 2.08 -9.06 0.19
C ALA A 83 1.40 -10.36 0.64
N THR A 84 0.05 -10.41 0.69
CA THR A 84 -0.68 -11.60 1.16
C THR A 84 -1.73 -12.13 0.21
N ARG A 85 -2.00 -11.44 -0.90
CA ARG A 85 -3.03 -11.84 -1.89
C ARG A 85 -2.44 -11.99 -3.27
N LYS A 86 -2.96 -12.92 -4.05
CA LYS A 86 -2.56 -13.14 -5.44
C LYS A 86 -3.16 -12.07 -6.36
N ASN A 87 -2.40 -11.72 -7.40
CA ASN A 87 -2.80 -10.86 -8.52
C ASN A 87 -3.23 -9.45 -8.11
N VAL A 88 -2.68 -8.93 -7.01
CA VAL A 88 -2.97 -7.57 -6.54
C VAL A 88 -1.95 -6.59 -7.10
N ARG A 89 -2.44 -5.57 -7.79
CA ARG A 89 -1.64 -4.43 -8.23
C ARG A 89 -1.98 -3.23 -7.37
N SER A 90 -0.98 -2.61 -6.80
CA SER A 90 -1.13 -1.44 -5.93
C SER A 90 -0.28 -0.29 -6.44
N GLY A 91 -0.90 0.88 -6.56
CA GLY A 91 -0.27 2.11 -6.99
C GLY A 91 -0.14 3.12 -5.85
N ILE A 92 1.00 3.78 -5.78
CA ILE A 92 1.27 4.91 -4.91
C ILE A 92 1.56 6.10 -5.81
N VAL A 93 0.77 7.16 -5.73
CA VAL A 93 0.97 8.36 -6.56
C VAL A 93 1.24 9.56 -5.66
N ALA A 94 2.35 10.24 -5.87
CA ALA A 94 2.71 11.46 -5.14
C ALA A 94 2.98 12.62 -6.10
N HIS A 95 2.95 13.85 -5.58
CA HIS A 95 3.12 15.06 -6.38
C HIS A 95 4.55 15.23 -6.92
N LYS A 96 5.56 14.68 -6.24
CA LYS A 96 6.99 14.75 -6.60
C LYS A 96 7.64 13.38 -6.49
N GLU A 97 8.71 13.18 -7.26
CA GLU A 97 9.47 11.92 -7.25
C GLU A 97 10.08 11.62 -5.88
N GLU A 98 10.62 12.63 -5.21
CA GLU A 98 11.15 12.49 -3.86
C GLU A 98 10.08 12.03 -2.84
N SER A 99 8.89 12.63 -2.90
CA SER A 99 7.75 12.22 -2.04
C SER A 99 7.32 10.80 -2.35
N ALA A 100 7.27 10.44 -3.62
CA ALA A 100 6.96 9.09 -4.08
C ALA A 100 7.99 8.07 -3.56
N ALA A 101 9.29 8.39 -3.67
CA ALA A 101 10.37 7.56 -3.16
C ALA A 101 10.32 7.42 -1.64
N ASN A 102 9.95 8.48 -0.91
CA ASN A 102 9.80 8.44 0.55
C ASN A 102 8.68 7.48 0.98
N LEU A 103 7.52 7.52 0.32
CA LEU A 103 6.42 6.60 0.59
C LEU A 103 6.82 5.16 0.25
N PHE A 104 7.49 4.97 -0.88
CA PHE A 104 7.90 3.65 -1.32
C PHE A 104 8.96 3.01 -0.40
N ARG A 105 9.84 3.81 0.21
CA ARG A 105 10.78 3.33 1.23
C ARG A 105 10.08 2.71 2.44
N MET A 106 8.86 3.16 2.79
CA MET A 106 8.06 2.51 3.84
C MET A 106 7.69 1.08 3.45
N SER A 107 7.21 0.88 2.21
CA SER A 107 6.87 -0.46 1.72
C SER A 107 8.09 -1.39 1.66
N LYS A 108 9.26 -0.87 1.31
CA LYS A 108 10.52 -1.64 1.36
C LYS A 108 10.88 -2.04 2.77
N LEU A 109 10.85 -1.09 3.71
CA LEU A 109 11.12 -1.36 5.12
C LEU A 109 10.15 -2.41 5.69
N PHE A 110 8.85 -2.31 5.37
CA PHE A 110 7.88 -3.34 5.77
C PHE A 110 8.28 -4.72 5.28
N TYR A 111 8.75 -4.84 4.04
CA TYR A 111 9.21 -6.12 3.49
C TYR A 111 10.49 -6.61 4.17
N GLU A 112 11.48 -5.74 4.32
CA GLU A 112 12.79 -6.06 4.92
C GLU A 112 12.66 -6.56 6.36
N GLU A 113 11.77 -5.93 7.13
CA GLU A 113 11.56 -6.21 8.55
C GLU A 113 10.51 -7.30 8.84
N LEU A 114 9.83 -7.84 7.82
CA LEU A 114 8.95 -8.98 8.03
C LEU A 114 9.74 -10.20 8.51
N PRO A 115 9.17 -11.02 9.42
CA PRO A 115 9.71 -12.34 9.72
C PRO A 115 9.76 -13.21 8.45
N ASP A 116 10.83 -13.99 8.28
CA ASP A 116 11.05 -14.81 7.08
C ASP A 116 9.86 -15.72 6.70
N PRO A 117 9.16 -16.37 7.64
CA PRO A 117 7.99 -17.18 7.30
C PRO A 117 6.84 -16.41 6.67
N LEU A 118 6.80 -15.07 6.85
CA LEU A 118 5.77 -14.18 6.34
C LEU A 118 6.19 -13.44 5.07
N LYS A 119 7.48 -13.47 4.71
CA LYS A 119 7.99 -12.80 3.51
C LYS A 119 7.51 -13.52 2.25
N PRO A 120 6.72 -12.86 1.39
CA PRO A 120 6.48 -13.40 0.06
C PRO A 120 7.78 -13.39 -0.74
N ARG A 121 7.95 -14.37 -1.61
CA ARG A 121 9.09 -14.42 -2.50
C ARG A 121 9.11 -13.19 -3.40
N LEU A 122 10.25 -12.51 -3.48
CA LEU A 122 10.44 -11.30 -4.26
C LEU A 122 11.08 -11.66 -5.60
N LYS A 123 10.52 -11.14 -6.71
CA LYS A 123 11.10 -11.22 -8.04
C LYS A 123 11.94 -9.99 -8.35
N THR A 124 11.41 -8.81 -8.03
CA THR A 124 12.06 -7.53 -8.32
C THR A 124 11.87 -6.57 -7.16
N SER A 125 12.96 -5.90 -6.80
CA SER A 125 12.97 -4.75 -5.89
C SER A 125 13.88 -3.69 -6.47
N ASN A 126 13.29 -2.65 -7.04
CA ASN A 126 14.05 -1.54 -7.61
C ASN A 126 13.60 -0.19 -7.02
N ALA A 127 13.92 0.93 -7.65
CA ALA A 127 13.56 2.26 -7.15
C ALA A 127 12.05 2.55 -7.25
N ARG A 128 11.31 1.83 -8.10
CA ARG A 128 9.91 2.17 -8.45
C ARG A 128 8.90 1.06 -8.18
N GLU A 129 9.37 -0.18 -7.97
CA GLU A 129 8.45 -1.30 -7.77
C GLU A 129 9.01 -2.42 -6.88
N LEU A 130 8.09 -3.07 -6.17
CA LEU A 130 8.25 -4.37 -5.53
C LEU A 130 7.35 -5.36 -6.27
N VAL A 131 7.95 -6.37 -6.90
CA VAL A 131 7.22 -7.44 -7.60
C VAL A 131 7.37 -8.73 -6.83
N PHE A 132 6.28 -9.23 -6.28
CA PHE A 132 6.24 -10.52 -5.61
C PHE A 132 6.12 -11.64 -6.64
N ASP A 133 7.00 -12.62 -6.52
CA ASP A 133 7.18 -13.68 -7.52
C ASP A 133 5.90 -14.50 -7.76
N GLY A 134 5.77 -14.98 -8.97
CA GLY A 134 4.69 -15.83 -9.43
C GLY A 134 5.16 -16.90 -10.40
N THR A 135 6.45 -17.28 -10.36
CA THR A 135 7.05 -18.30 -11.23
C THR A 135 6.39 -19.67 -11.00
N LYS A 136 6.21 -20.44 -12.07
CA LYS A 136 5.66 -21.81 -12.06
C LYS A 136 4.27 -21.98 -11.43
N GLY A 137 3.41 -20.95 -11.53
CA GLY A 137 2.04 -21.03 -10.97
C GLY A 137 1.94 -20.85 -9.45
N GLU A 138 3.06 -20.85 -8.75
CA GLU A 138 3.17 -20.58 -7.33
C GLU A 138 3.54 -19.11 -7.07
N GLY A 139 3.19 -18.59 -5.88
CA GLY A 139 3.46 -17.21 -5.49
C GLY A 139 2.34 -16.24 -5.80
N LEU A 140 2.59 -14.96 -5.53
CA LEU A 140 1.52 -13.94 -5.45
C LEU A 140 1.22 -13.27 -6.79
N LYS A 141 2.18 -13.09 -7.68
CA LYS A 141 2.03 -12.28 -8.92
C LYS A 141 1.50 -10.87 -8.63
N SER A 142 1.87 -10.30 -7.51
CA SER A 142 1.37 -9.02 -7.01
C SER A 142 2.46 -7.97 -7.04
N THR A 143 2.08 -6.70 -7.20
CA THR A 143 3.04 -5.62 -7.39
C THR A 143 2.64 -4.38 -6.61
N ILE A 144 3.60 -3.73 -5.96
CA ILE A 144 3.49 -2.36 -5.48
C ILE A 144 4.33 -1.48 -6.40
N ARG A 145 3.72 -0.46 -6.99
CA ARG A 145 4.39 0.48 -7.91
C ARG A 145 4.21 1.91 -7.44
N VAL A 146 5.29 2.69 -7.50
CA VAL A 146 5.25 4.12 -7.21
C VAL A 146 5.31 4.94 -8.48
N MET A 147 4.53 6.02 -8.51
CA MET A 147 4.36 6.91 -9.65
C MET A 147 4.34 8.37 -9.19
N THR A 148 4.66 9.29 -10.09
CA THR A 148 4.60 10.73 -9.85
C THR A 148 3.43 11.34 -10.61
N ALA A 149 2.62 12.16 -9.97
CA ALA A 149 1.55 12.92 -10.61
C ALA A 149 2.12 13.82 -11.71
N GLY A 150 1.49 13.88 -12.87
CA GLY A 150 2.01 14.61 -14.04
C GLY A 150 2.89 13.79 -14.99
N GLY A 151 3.26 12.55 -14.63
CA GLY A 151 3.90 11.61 -15.55
C GLY A 151 2.96 11.22 -16.69
N GLN A 152 3.52 11.02 -17.91
CA GLN A 152 2.71 10.60 -19.06
C GLN A 152 2.08 9.22 -18.80
N GLY A 153 0.77 9.10 -19.02
CA GLY A 153 0.08 7.81 -19.03
C GLY A 153 -0.26 7.21 -17.66
N ILE A 154 -0.21 7.98 -16.59
CA ILE A 154 -0.59 7.48 -15.25
C ILE A 154 -2.03 6.94 -15.28
N GLY A 155 -2.18 5.66 -14.93
CA GLY A 155 -3.49 5.00 -14.82
C GLY A 155 -4.13 4.57 -16.14
N ARG A 156 -3.57 4.92 -17.31
CA ARG A 156 -4.20 4.60 -18.60
C ARG A 156 -4.02 3.15 -19.07
N SER A 157 -3.00 2.46 -18.59
CA SER A 157 -2.67 1.09 -19.01
C SER A 157 -2.69 0.05 -17.88
N ASP A 158 -2.89 0.48 -16.63
CA ASP A 158 -2.85 -0.40 -15.47
C ASP A 158 -4.21 -0.49 -14.79
N THR A 159 -4.56 -1.67 -14.29
CA THR A 159 -5.69 -1.86 -13.39
C THR A 159 -5.15 -2.04 -11.97
N PHE A 160 -5.57 -1.19 -11.05
CA PHE A 160 -5.14 -1.22 -9.66
C PHE A 160 -6.25 -1.70 -8.73
N GLN A 161 -5.97 -2.60 -7.83
CA GLN A 161 -6.87 -3.00 -6.76
C GLN A 161 -6.74 -2.09 -5.53
N ASN A 162 -5.62 -1.37 -5.42
CA ASN A 162 -5.40 -0.38 -4.36
C ASN A 162 -4.66 0.83 -4.92
N LEU A 163 -5.11 2.03 -4.53
CA LEU A 163 -4.42 3.29 -4.84
C LEU A 163 -4.26 4.13 -3.58
N HIS A 164 -3.06 4.68 -3.40
CA HIS A 164 -2.79 5.76 -2.46
C HIS A 164 -2.43 7.02 -3.24
N LEU A 165 -3.28 8.02 -3.20
CA LEU A 165 -3.07 9.32 -3.82
C LEU A 165 -2.60 10.29 -2.74
N SER A 166 -1.29 10.53 -2.68
CA SER A 166 -0.68 11.37 -1.65
C SER A 166 -0.60 12.81 -2.11
N GLU A 167 -0.92 13.72 -1.19
CA GLU A 167 -0.76 15.18 -1.38
C GLU A 167 -1.43 15.70 -2.65
N PHE A 168 -2.63 15.21 -2.94
CA PHE A 168 -3.42 15.50 -4.13
C PHE A 168 -3.59 17.01 -4.38
N ALA A 169 -3.69 17.83 -3.31
CA ALA A 169 -3.80 19.28 -3.43
C ALA A 169 -2.62 19.95 -4.17
N PHE A 170 -1.45 19.32 -4.15
CA PHE A 170 -0.23 19.84 -4.78
C PHE A 170 0.07 19.22 -6.16
N TRP A 171 -0.82 18.41 -6.70
CA TRP A 171 -0.61 17.79 -8.01
C TRP A 171 -0.55 18.84 -9.12
N PRO A 172 0.34 18.68 -10.11
CA PRO A 172 0.43 19.58 -11.25
C PRO A 172 -0.71 19.34 -12.26
N GLY A 173 -0.96 20.32 -13.11
CA GLY A 173 -1.88 20.25 -14.23
C GLY A 173 -3.36 20.08 -13.84
N ASP A 174 -4.15 19.49 -14.73
CA ASP A 174 -5.57 19.20 -14.48
C ASP A 174 -5.75 18.00 -13.54
N LYS A 175 -5.95 18.32 -12.27
CA LYS A 175 -6.15 17.33 -11.21
C LYS A 175 -7.42 16.51 -11.38
N LYS A 176 -8.49 17.12 -11.94
CA LYS A 176 -9.78 16.42 -12.15
C LYS A 176 -9.62 15.36 -13.23
N MET A 177 -8.99 15.71 -14.34
CA MET A 177 -8.73 14.78 -15.43
C MET A 177 -7.78 13.64 -15.00
N THR A 178 -6.72 13.96 -14.25
CA THR A 178 -5.80 12.96 -13.72
C THR A 178 -6.49 12.02 -12.74
N LEU A 179 -7.31 12.56 -11.83
CA LEU A 179 -8.07 11.76 -10.88
C LEU A 179 -9.08 10.85 -11.57
N ALA A 180 -9.82 11.38 -12.55
CA ALA A 180 -10.79 10.60 -13.32
C ALA A 180 -10.13 9.41 -14.02
N GLY A 181 -8.97 9.61 -14.66
CA GLY A 181 -8.18 8.53 -15.27
C GLY A 181 -7.71 7.48 -14.27
N LEU A 182 -7.25 7.89 -13.09
CA LEU A 182 -6.83 6.96 -12.03
C LEU A 182 -8.01 6.18 -11.43
N LEU A 183 -9.16 6.83 -11.26
CA LEU A 183 -10.34 6.15 -10.72
C LEU A 183 -10.90 5.11 -11.69
N GLN A 184 -10.83 5.37 -13.02
CA GLN A 184 -11.17 4.35 -14.03
C GLN A 184 -10.26 3.12 -13.98
N ALA A 185 -9.02 3.29 -13.51
CA ALA A 185 -8.09 2.17 -13.34
C ALA A 185 -8.38 1.30 -12.09
N VAL A 186 -9.33 1.71 -11.25
CA VAL A 186 -9.71 0.98 -10.02
C VAL A 186 -11.11 0.40 -10.18
N PRO A 187 -11.27 -0.94 -10.11
CA PRO A 187 -12.59 -1.57 -10.19
C PRO A 187 -13.54 -1.09 -9.08
N ASP A 188 -14.83 -0.99 -9.40
CA ASP A 188 -15.90 -0.59 -8.47
C ASP A 188 -16.35 -1.70 -7.50
N ARG A 189 -15.56 -2.75 -7.32
CA ARG A 189 -15.88 -3.94 -6.52
C ARG A 189 -15.27 -3.89 -5.14
#